data_438eacfad453e9bfbf79c5380ff33224
#
_entry.id   438eacfad453e9bfbf79c5380ff33224
#
_cell.length_a   1.000
_cell.length_b   1.000
_cell.length_c   1.000
_cell.angle_alpha   90.00
_cell.angle_beta   90.00
_cell.angle_gamma   90.00
#
_symmetry.space_group_name_H-M   'P 1'
#
loop_
_entity.id
_entity.type
_entity.pdbx_description
1 polymer ?
#
loop_
_entity_poly.entity_id
_entity_poly.type
_entity_poly.pdbx_seq_one_letter_code
_entity_poly.pdbx_strand_id
1 'polypeptide(L)'
;MAENENTGGQEGSSTVMHNELTKQDIKKMEEEIEYRKLVVRKEALEDVKTARAHGDLSENFEYHAAKKVKNQNESRIRYLERMIRTAVIVSDESAEDEVGMNNTVEVYFEEDDLVEKYKLVTTVRGNSLEGLISTESPLGKALLGHKVGDRVYVEVNPGFGYYVVVRSIENTTDDGSDKLRSF
;
A
#
# COMPACT_ATOMS: atom_id res chain seq x y z
N MET A 1 -38.14 -13.29 -42.92
CA MET A 1 -38.26 -13.08 -41.47
C MET A 1 -37.17 -13.88 -40.81
N ALA A 2 -36.14 -13.25 -40.40
CA ALA A 2 -35.09 -13.83 -39.61
C ALA A 2 -34.68 -12.77 -38.61
N GLU A 3 -35.06 -12.96 -37.37
CA GLU A 3 -34.73 -12.10 -36.27
C GLU A 3 -33.33 -12.44 -35.80
N ASN A 4 -32.48 -11.43 -35.76
CA ASN A 4 -31.09 -11.51 -35.39
C ASN A 4 -30.98 -11.17 -33.91
N GLU A 5 -30.88 -12.18 -33.03
CA GLU A 5 -30.65 -11.96 -31.62
C GLU A 5 -29.17 -11.60 -31.40
N ASN A 6 -28.99 -10.36 -31.03
CA ASN A 6 -27.73 -9.77 -30.62
C ASN A 6 -27.39 -10.25 -29.20
N THR A 7 -26.49 -11.22 -29.09
CA THR A 7 -25.90 -11.64 -27.80
C THR A 7 -24.93 -10.56 -27.33
N GLY A 8 -25.38 -9.78 -26.35
CA GLY A 8 -24.58 -8.79 -25.67
C GLY A 8 -23.32 -9.42 -25.05
N GLY A 9 -22.17 -8.98 -25.54
CA GLY A 9 -20.90 -9.27 -24.92
C GLY A 9 -20.86 -8.67 -23.49
N GLN A 10 -20.64 -9.52 -22.51
CA GLN A 10 -20.26 -9.07 -21.17
C GLN A 10 -18.88 -8.40 -21.28
N GLU A 11 -18.88 -7.09 -21.25
CA GLU A 11 -17.67 -6.34 -20.98
C GLU A 11 -17.22 -6.69 -19.56
N GLY A 12 -16.19 -7.49 -19.46
CA GLY A 12 -15.50 -7.73 -18.20
C GLY A 12 -15.01 -6.40 -17.67
N SER A 13 -15.68 -5.89 -16.65
CA SER A 13 -15.23 -4.75 -15.86
C SER A 13 -13.87 -5.15 -15.27
N SER A 14 -12.81 -4.77 -15.96
CA SER A 14 -11.48 -4.69 -15.39
C SER A 14 -11.57 -3.68 -14.25
N THR A 15 -11.65 -4.18 -13.03
CA THR A 15 -11.59 -3.36 -11.82
C THR A 15 -10.23 -2.66 -11.85
N VAL A 16 -10.19 -1.44 -12.36
CA VAL A 16 -9.01 -0.59 -12.24
C VAL A 16 -8.84 -0.37 -10.74
N MET A 17 -7.86 -1.04 -10.14
CA MET A 17 -7.49 -0.77 -8.76
C MET A 17 -6.93 0.65 -8.75
N HIS A 18 -7.76 1.59 -8.35
CA HIS A 18 -7.31 2.95 -8.10
C HIS A 18 -6.49 2.93 -6.82
N ASN A 19 -5.19 3.22 -6.96
CA ASN A 19 -4.31 3.39 -5.81
C ASN A 19 -4.59 4.77 -5.21
N GLU A 20 -5.31 4.81 -4.12
CA GLU A 20 -5.51 6.02 -3.34
C GLU A 20 -4.21 6.41 -2.65
N LEU A 21 -3.70 7.58 -2.97
CA LEU A 21 -2.45 8.13 -2.42
C LEU A 21 -2.69 9.56 -1.93
N THR A 22 -2.06 9.92 -0.83
CA THR A 22 -1.98 11.33 -0.42
C THR A 22 -0.88 12.05 -1.19
N LYS A 23 -0.90 13.37 -1.18
CA LYS A 23 0.18 14.18 -1.76
C LYS A 23 1.53 13.88 -1.11
N GLN A 24 1.52 13.57 0.19
CA GLN A 24 2.73 13.21 0.94
C GLN A 24 3.28 11.86 0.50
N ASP A 25 2.42 10.87 0.21
CA ASP A 25 2.84 9.58 -0.32
C ASP A 25 3.54 9.74 -1.67
N ILE A 26 2.97 10.55 -2.56
CA ILE A 26 3.57 10.83 -3.87
C ILE A 26 4.95 11.46 -3.69
N LYS A 27 5.07 12.45 -2.82
CA LYS A 27 6.36 13.09 -2.54
C LYS A 27 7.40 12.09 -2.03
N LYS A 28 7.04 11.23 -1.07
CA LYS A 28 7.94 10.17 -0.56
C LYS A 28 8.36 9.20 -1.68
N MET A 29 7.44 8.84 -2.58
CA MET A 29 7.76 7.99 -3.73
C MET A 29 8.71 8.66 -4.71
N GLU A 30 8.51 9.94 -5.01
CA GLU A 30 9.39 10.70 -5.90
C GLU A 30 10.81 10.82 -5.32
N GLU A 31 10.92 11.10 -4.02
CA GLU A 31 12.20 11.13 -3.31
C GLU A 31 12.90 9.76 -3.33
N GLU A 32 12.17 8.66 -3.12
CA GLU A 32 12.72 7.29 -3.22
C GLU A 32 13.19 6.99 -4.65
N ILE A 33 12.42 7.36 -5.68
CA ILE A 33 12.79 7.17 -7.08
C ILE A 33 14.07 7.92 -7.41
N GLU A 34 14.17 9.18 -6.99
CA GLU A 34 15.36 10.01 -7.23
C GLU A 34 16.59 9.40 -6.56
N TYR A 35 16.52 9.04 -5.29
CA TYR A 35 17.60 8.37 -4.57
C TYR A 35 18.02 7.08 -5.27
N ARG A 36 17.06 6.25 -5.70
CA ARG A 36 17.32 4.98 -6.39
C ARG A 36 17.98 5.19 -7.76
N LYS A 37 17.60 6.22 -8.48
CA LYS A 37 18.20 6.56 -9.79
C LYS A 37 19.60 7.14 -9.66
N LEU A 38 19.80 8.05 -8.70
CA LEU A 38 21.07 8.79 -8.58
C LEU A 38 22.14 8.04 -7.79
N VAL A 39 21.75 7.25 -6.79
CA VAL A 39 22.67 6.57 -5.89
C VAL A 39 22.68 5.06 -6.12
N VAL A 40 21.58 4.37 -5.77
CA VAL A 40 21.52 2.91 -5.76
C VAL A 40 21.80 2.29 -7.13
N ARG A 41 21.27 2.87 -8.20
CA ARG A 41 21.49 2.39 -9.58
C ARG A 41 22.97 2.50 -9.95
N LYS A 42 23.63 3.59 -9.58
CA LYS A 42 25.03 3.82 -9.88
C LYS A 42 25.94 2.81 -9.16
N GLU A 43 25.69 2.60 -7.88
CA GLU A 43 26.38 1.59 -7.07
C GLU A 43 26.19 0.18 -7.63
N ALA A 44 24.93 -0.21 -7.88
CA ALA A 44 24.62 -1.52 -8.43
C ALA A 44 25.21 -1.78 -9.83
N LEU A 45 25.38 -0.76 -10.66
CA LEU A 45 26.05 -0.89 -11.95
C LEU A 45 27.57 -1.07 -11.78
N GLU A 46 28.20 -0.41 -10.83
CA GLU A 46 29.63 -0.57 -10.55
C GLU A 46 29.90 -1.95 -9.95
N ASP A 47 29.05 -2.45 -9.05
CA ASP A 47 29.14 -3.81 -8.50
C ASP A 47 29.06 -4.87 -9.61
N VAL A 48 28.11 -4.73 -10.54
CA VAL A 48 27.99 -5.65 -11.69
C VAL A 48 29.25 -5.61 -12.56
N LYS A 49 29.83 -4.42 -12.79
CA LYS A 49 31.04 -4.23 -13.59
C LYS A 49 32.25 -4.88 -12.91
N THR A 50 32.40 -4.67 -11.60
CA THR A 50 33.47 -5.24 -10.79
C THR A 50 33.38 -6.77 -10.77
N ALA A 51 32.19 -7.32 -10.47
CA ALA A 51 31.98 -8.76 -10.45
C ALA A 51 32.21 -9.42 -11.82
N ARG A 52 31.89 -8.71 -12.93
CA ARG A 52 32.16 -9.19 -14.29
C ARG A 52 33.67 -9.31 -14.60
N ALA A 53 34.49 -8.47 -13.98
CA ALA A 53 35.93 -8.48 -14.20
C ALA A 53 36.64 -9.67 -13.50
N HIS A 54 35.98 -10.38 -12.56
CA HIS A 54 36.56 -11.43 -11.75
C HIS A 54 36.52 -12.86 -12.35
N GLY A 55 36.18 -13.04 -13.62
CA GLY A 55 36.35 -14.33 -14.30
C GLY A 55 35.13 -14.89 -15.01
N ASP A 56 34.99 -16.23 -15.09
CA ASP A 56 33.91 -16.92 -15.83
C ASP A 56 32.53 -16.60 -15.21
N LEU A 57 31.65 -16.02 -16.03
CA LEU A 57 30.34 -15.53 -15.61
C LEU A 57 29.35 -16.66 -15.27
N SER A 58 29.57 -17.87 -15.77
CA SER A 58 28.65 -19.00 -15.57
C SER A 58 28.66 -19.54 -14.14
N GLU A 59 29.81 -19.47 -13.46
CA GLU A 59 30.01 -19.93 -12.08
C GLU A 59 30.21 -18.76 -11.07
N ASN A 60 30.11 -17.50 -11.55
CA ASN A 60 30.38 -16.32 -10.73
C ASN A 60 29.15 -15.91 -9.90
N PHE A 61 29.06 -16.39 -8.67
CA PHE A 61 28.00 -16.04 -7.72
C PHE A 61 27.90 -14.53 -7.42
N GLU A 62 29.04 -13.82 -7.40
CA GLU A 62 29.08 -12.37 -7.15
C GLU A 62 28.41 -11.61 -8.29
N TYR A 63 28.65 -12.00 -9.54
CA TYR A 63 27.99 -11.43 -10.72
C TYR A 63 26.47 -11.65 -10.68
N HIS A 64 26.02 -12.86 -10.36
CA HIS A 64 24.59 -13.15 -10.25
C HIS A 64 23.92 -12.38 -9.12
N ALA A 65 24.60 -12.26 -7.96
CA ALA A 65 24.10 -11.47 -6.83
C ALA A 65 24.00 -9.97 -7.18
N ALA A 66 25.05 -9.37 -7.76
CA ALA A 66 25.06 -7.98 -8.18
C ALA A 66 23.97 -7.70 -9.24
N LYS A 67 23.82 -8.60 -10.23
CA LYS A 67 22.75 -8.49 -11.23
C LYS A 67 21.34 -8.56 -10.61
N LYS A 68 21.15 -9.41 -9.60
CA LYS A 68 19.88 -9.50 -8.86
C LYS A 68 19.56 -8.19 -8.15
N VAL A 69 20.53 -7.62 -7.42
CA VAL A 69 20.37 -6.31 -6.73
C VAL A 69 20.01 -5.22 -7.72
N LYS A 70 20.74 -5.10 -8.83
CA LYS A 70 20.44 -4.15 -9.90
C LYS A 70 19.00 -4.33 -10.41
N ASN A 71 18.58 -5.55 -10.72
CA ASN A 71 17.26 -5.81 -11.26
C ASN A 71 16.15 -5.51 -10.25
N GLN A 72 16.37 -5.79 -8.97
CA GLN A 72 15.44 -5.42 -7.89
C GLN A 72 15.28 -3.91 -7.80
N ASN A 73 16.37 -3.14 -7.87
CA ASN A 73 16.31 -1.69 -7.88
C ASN A 73 15.50 -1.15 -9.07
N GLU A 74 15.75 -1.64 -10.29
CA GLU A 74 14.99 -1.24 -11.47
C GLU A 74 13.50 -1.62 -11.38
N SER A 75 13.20 -2.78 -10.78
CA SER A 75 11.82 -3.22 -10.56
C SER A 75 11.10 -2.31 -9.55
N ARG A 76 11.78 -1.90 -8.49
CA ARG A 76 11.23 -0.96 -7.50
C ARG A 76 10.96 0.41 -8.11
N ILE A 77 11.88 0.95 -8.91
CA ILE A 77 11.68 2.22 -9.62
C ILE A 77 10.43 2.13 -10.51
N ARG A 78 10.32 1.10 -11.36
CA ARG A 78 9.15 0.92 -12.23
C ARG A 78 7.84 0.76 -11.45
N TYR A 79 7.89 0.10 -10.30
CA TYR A 79 6.72 -0.03 -9.44
C TYR A 79 6.27 1.33 -8.91
N LEU A 80 7.17 2.13 -8.34
CA LEU A 80 6.86 3.46 -7.81
C LEU A 80 6.35 4.41 -8.89
N GLU A 81 7.01 4.43 -10.06
CA GLU A 81 6.57 5.24 -11.21
C GLU A 81 5.17 4.84 -11.69
N ARG A 82 4.85 3.54 -11.69
CA ARG A 82 3.51 3.06 -12.03
C ARG A 82 2.48 3.51 -10.99
N MET A 83 2.79 3.36 -9.68
CA MET A 83 1.92 3.77 -8.59
C MET A 83 1.57 5.26 -8.70
N ILE A 84 2.55 6.12 -8.90
CA ILE A 84 2.33 7.57 -9.09
C ILE A 84 1.45 7.84 -10.31
N ARG A 85 1.72 7.18 -11.44
CA ARG A 85 0.96 7.39 -12.68
C ARG A 85 -0.50 6.96 -12.57
N THR A 86 -0.81 5.93 -11.79
CA THR A 86 -2.16 5.40 -11.61
C THR A 86 -2.83 5.88 -10.34
N ALA A 87 -2.20 6.82 -9.61
CA ALA A 87 -2.71 7.34 -8.36
C ALA A 87 -4.01 8.11 -8.51
N VAL A 88 -4.93 7.88 -7.59
CA VAL A 88 -6.04 8.77 -7.29
C VAL A 88 -5.65 9.54 -6.03
N ILE A 89 -5.52 10.87 -6.16
CA ILE A 89 -5.13 11.70 -5.02
C ILE A 89 -6.33 11.85 -4.10
N VAL A 90 -6.16 11.42 -2.84
CA VAL A 90 -7.15 11.58 -1.78
C VAL A 90 -6.69 12.63 -0.79
N SER A 91 -7.67 13.31 -0.18
CA SER A 91 -7.41 14.20 0.95
C SER A 91 -7.12 13.37 2.20
N ASP A 92 -6.22 13.86 3.03
CA ASP A 92 -5.96 13.35 4.38
C ASP A 92 -6.69 14.18 5.46
N GLU A 93 -7.56 15.09 5.05
CA GLU A 93 -8.44 15.82 5.95
C GLU A 93 -9.63 14.93 6.35
N SER A 94 -9.85 14.77 7.65
CA SER A 94 -11.02 14.09 8.23
C SER A 94 -11.76 15.01 9.17
N ALA A 95 -13.05 14.75 9.40
CA ALA A 95 -13.81 15.42 10.44
C ALA A 95 -13.28 15.01 11.83
N GLU A 96 -13.36 15.90 12.82
CA GLU A 96 -12.79 15.67 14.15
C GLU A 96 -13.42 14.47 14.89
N ASP A 97 -14.67 14.13 14.56
CA ASP A 97 -15.46 13.10 15.24
C ASP A 97 -15.63 11.80 14.41
N GLU A 98 -14.95 11.70 13.27
CA GLU A 98 -15.03 10.56 12.37
C GLU A 98 -13.66 9.94 12.08
N VAL A 99 -13.63 8.63 11.95
CA VAL A 99 -12.43 7.90 11.53
C VAL A 99 -12.07 8.25 10.10
N GLY A 100 -10.89 8.85 9.92
CA GLY A 100 -10.38 9.25 8.61
C GLY A 100 -8.97 8.76 8.32
N MET A 101 -8.44 9.20 7.18
CA MET A 101 -7.06 8.93 6.79
C MET A 101 -6.08 9.52 7.82
N ASN A 102 -5.03 8.79 8.12
CA ASN A 102 -3.99 9.11 9.11
C ASN A 102 -4.46 9.15 10.58
N ASN A 103 -5.75 8.95 10.87
CA ASN A 103 -6.20 8.88 12.26
C ASN A 103 -5.72 7.59 12.94
N THR A 104 -5.44 7.71 14.22
CA THR A 104 -5.17 6.56 15.10
C THR A 104 -6.43 6.21 15.88
N VAL A 105 -6.85 4.95 15.81
CA VAL A 105 -8.14 4.46 16.32
C VAL A 105 -7.89 3.32 17.28
N GLU A 106 -8.50 3.36 18.46
CA GLU A 106 -8.61 2.19 19.34
C GLU A 106 -9.87 1.42 18.99
N VAL A 107 -9.69 0.12 18.75
CA VAL A 107 -10.73 -0.79 18.30
C VAL A 107 -10.85 -1.95 19.27
N TYR A 108 -12.06 -2.20 19.76
CA TYR A 108 -12.37 -3.34 20.59
C TYR A 108 -12.93 -4.49 19.73
N PHE A 109 -12.29 -5.63 19.77
CA PHE A 109 -12.70 -6.87 19.14
C PHE A 109 -13.57 -7.68 20.08
N GLU A 110 -14.85 -7.83 19.75
CA GLU A 110 -15.83 -8.46 20.64
C GLU A 110 -15.58 -9.96 20.86
N GLU A 111 -15.07 -10.66 19.84
CA GLU A 111 -14.85 -12.11 19.89
C GLU A 111 -13.64 -12.47 20.77
N ASP A 112 -12.60 -11.64 20.76
CA ASP A 112 -11.34 -11.89 21.45
C ASP A 112 -11.23 -11.15 22.80
N ASP A 113 -12.22 -10.30 23.12
CA ASP A 113 -12.19 -9.39 24.29
C ASP A 113 -10.89 -8.57 24.35
N LEU A 114 -10.46 -8.06 23.21
CA LEU A 114 -9.17 -7.40 23.01
C LEU A 114 -9.36 -5.97 22.49
N VAL A 115 -8.56 -5.04 23.00
CA VAL A 115 -8.46 -3.68 22.46
C VAL A 115 -7.12 -3.50 21.78
N GLU A 116 -7.14 -3.10 20.54
CA GLU A 116 -5.93 -2.81 19.77
C GLU A 116 -5.98 -1.40 19.18
N LYS A 117 -4.80 -0.84 18.92
CA LYS A 117 -4.61 0.49 18.36
C LYS A 117 -4.07 0.41 16.94
N TYR A 118 -4.74 1.08 16.01
CA TYR A 118 -4.36 1.11 14.60
C TYR A 118 -4.33 2.53 14.07
N LYS A 119 -3.38 2.79 13.16
CA LYS A 119 -3.38 4.01 12.34
C LYS A 119 -3.86 3.65 10.93
N LEU A 120 -4.89 4.35 10.44
CA LEU A 120 -5.37 4.18 9.09
C LEU A 120 -4.47 4.92 8.11
N VAL A 121 -3.95 4.20 7.14
CA VAL A 121 -3.00 4.75 6.17
C VAL A 121 -3.35 4.29 4.75
N THR A 122 -2.72 4.90 3.76
CA THR A 122 -2.81 4.41 2.38
C THR A 122 -2.15 3.04 2.23
N THR A 123 -2.54 2.29 1.21
CA THR A 123 -2.03 0.92 0.98
C THR A 123 -0.49 0.88 0.87
N VAL A 124 0.12 1.94 0.37
CA VAL A 124 1.59 2.00 0.20
C VAL A 124 2.37 2.17 1.50
N ARG A 125 1.71 2.57 2.59
CA ARG A 125 2.28 2.68 3.94
C ARG A 125 1.84 1.54 4.86
N GLY A 126 0.90 0.70 4.43
CA GLY A 126 0.35 -0.37 5.26
C GLY A 126 1.43 -1.32 5.79
N ASN A 127 1.49 -1.47 7.11
CA ASN A 127 2.32 -2.42 7.85
C ASN A 127 1.58 -2.88 9.10
N SER A 128 0.89 -4.01 9.00
CA SER A 128 0.07 -4.52 10.10
C SER A 128 0.88 -4.87 11.36
N LEU A 129 2.17 -5.19 11.22
CA LEU A 129 3.04 -5.47 12.37
C LEU A 129 3.33 -4.21 13.21
N GLU A 130 3.24 -3.04 12.59
CA GLU A 130 3.40 -1.74 13.24
C GLU A 130 2.06 -1.05 13.52
N GLY A 131 0.94 -1.77 13.37
CA GLY A 131 -0.40 -1.21 13.56
C GLY A 131 -0.85 -0.25 12.45
N LEU A 132 -0.15 -0.20 11.31
CA LEU A 132 -0.52 0.60 10.16
C LEU A 132 -1.43 -0.20 9.23
N ILE A 133 -2.73 0.06 9.25
CA ILE A 133 -3.70 -0.64 8.40
C ILE A 133 -4.13 0.20 7.20
N SER A 134 -4.19 -0.47 6.04
CA SER A 134 -4.65 0.17 4.81
C SER A 134 -6.15 0.50 4.91
N THR A 135 -6.53 1.69 4.45
CA THR A 135 -7.93 2.06 4.23
C THR A 135 -8.64 1.14 3.24
N GLU A 136 -7.91 0.41 2.40
CA GLU A 136 -8.47 -0.60 1.49
C GLU A 136 -8.59 -2.00 2.10
N SER A 137 -8.02 -2.24 3.29
CA SER A 137 -8.18 -3.51 4.01
C SER A 137 -9.61 -3.68 4.52
N PRO A 138 -10.08 -4.91 4.79
CA PRO A 138 -11.42 -5.13 5.34
C PRO A 138 -11.71 -4.30 6.60
N LEU A 139 -10.79 -4.29 7.56
CA LEU A 139 -10.92 -3.51 8.78
C LEU A 139 -10.87 -2.00 8.50
N GLY A 140 -9.92 -1.54 7.67
CA GLY A 140 -9.80 -0.12 7.32
C GLY A 140 -11.02 0.42 6.60
N LYS A 141 -11.56 -0.32 5.61
CA LYS A 141 -12.81 0.04 4.93
C LYS A 141 -14.01 0.11 5.87
N ALA A 142 -14.08 -0.84 6.80
CA ALA A 142 -15.19 -0.90 7.74
C ALA A 142 -15.16 0.25 8.75
N LEU A 143 -13.97 0.71 9.15
CA LEU A 143 -13.83 1.77 10.16
C LEU A 143 -14.00 3.18 9.60
N LEU A 144 -13.70 3.42 8.31
CA LEU A 144 -13.76 4.76 7.70
C LEU A 144 -15.15 5.39 7.86
N GLY A 145 -15.18 6.66 8.30
CA GLY A 145 -16.40 7.45 8.48
C GLY A 145 -17.21 7.11 9.73
N HIS A 146 -16.80 6.10 10.52
CA HIS A 146 -17.45 5.76 11.78
C HIS A 146 -17.00 6.64 12.94
N LYS A 147 -17.83 6.70 13.98
CA LYS A 147 -17.61 7.52 15.18
C LYS A 147 -17.30 6.68 16.41
N VAL A 148 -16.80 7.32 17.44
CA VAL A 148 -16.61 6.69 18.74
C VAL A 148 -17.93 6.12 19.28
N GLY A 149 -17.90 4.86 19.68
CA GLY A 149 -19.06 4.10 20.16
C GLY A 149 -19.77 3.27 19.07
N ASP A 150 -19.44 3.48 17.79
CA ASP A 150 -20.04 2.70 16.72
C ASP A 150 -19.60 1.24 16.80
N ARG A 151 -20.58 0.34 16.63
CA ARG A 151 -20.38 -1.09 16.46
C ARG A 151 -20.39 -1.42 14.97
N VAL A 152 -19.28 -1.89 14.45
CA VAL A 152 -19.02 -2.05 13.02
C VAL A 152 -18.82 -3.52 12.69
N TYR A 153 -19.46 -3.99 11.61
CA TYR A 153 -19.22 -5.33 11.07
C TYR A 153 -18.08 -5.28 10.04
N VAL A 154 -17.05 -6.05 10.27
CA VAL A 154 -15.91 -6.19 9.36
C VAL A 154 -16.08 -7.46 8.54
N GLU A 155 -16.47 -7.33 7.27
CA GLU A 155 -16.57 -8.44 6.35
C GLU A 155 -15.19 -8.79 5.76
N VAL A 156 -14.69 -9.97 6.08
CA VAL A 156 -13.39 -10.47 5.55
C VAL A 156 -13.58 -11.20 4.24
N ASN A 157 -14.64 -12.01 4.16
CA ASN A 157 -15.05 -12.73 2.95
C ASN A 157 -16.60 -12.72 2.87
N PRO A 158 -17.21 -12.97 1.71
CA PRO A 158 -18.66 -13.02 1.58
C PRO A 158 -19.31 -13.93 2.64
N GLY A 159 -20.10 -13.31 3.53
CA GLY A 159 -20.79 -14.00 4.61
C GLY A 159 -19.94 -14.40 5.82
N PHE A 160 -18.69 -13.99 5.87
CA PHE A 160 -17.79 -14.24 7.00
C PHE A 160 -17.10 -12.95 7.46
N GLY A 161 -17.24 -12.62 8.72
CA GLY A 161 -16.67 -11.43 9.34
C GLY A 161 -16.88 -11.42 10.85
N TYR A 162 -16.48 -10.33 11.48
CA TYR A 162 -16.53 -10.14 12.94
C TYR A 162 -16.98 -8.72 13.29
N TYR A 163 -17.37 -8.51 14.55
CA TYR A 163 -17.76 -7.20 15.05
C TYR A 163 -16.66 -6.53 15.84
N VAL A 164 -16.54 -5.23 15.62
CA VAL A 164 -15.64 -4.35 16.39
C VAL A 164 -16.39 -3.13 16.87
N VAL A 165 -15.89 -2.49 17.92
CA VAL A 165 -16.41 -1.23 18.45
C VAL A 165 -15.29 -0.18 18.44
N VAL A 166 -15.57 1.00 17.88
CA VAL A 166 -14.65 2.14 17.92
C VAL A 166 -14.62 2.71 19.33
N ARG A 167 -13.49 2.62 20.01
CA ARG A 167 -13.32 3.10 21.40
C ARG A 167 -12.85 4.53 21.50
N SER A 168 -11.88 4.90 20.67
CA SER A 168 -11.37 6.27 20.60
C SER A 168 -10.83 6.61 19.21
N ILE A 169 -10.82 7.87 18.88
CA ILE A 169 -10.24 8.42 17.65
C ILE A 169 -9.27 9.52 18.04
N GLU A 170 -8.03 9.41 17.58
CA GLU A 170 -7.00 10.41 17.74
C GLU A 170 -6.67 10.96 16.35
N ASN A 171 -6.88 12.27 16.15
CA ASN A 171 -6.64 12.94 14.88
C ASN A 171 -5.13 13.13 14.65
N THR A 172 -4.44 12.00 14.42
CA THR A 172 -3.04 12.00 14.02
C THR A 172 -2.92 12.34 12.54
N THR A 173 -1.77 12.88 12.15
CA THR A 173 -1.44 13.25 10.78
C THR A 173 -0.24 12.45 10.27
N ASP A 174 0.05 12.54 8.98
CA ASP A 174 1.31 12.01 8.42
C ASP A 174 2.44 13.01 8.71
N ASP A 175 3.25 12.72 9.72
CA ASP A 175 4.44 13.50 10.11
C ASP A 175 5.68 13.16 9.27
N GLY A 176 5.54 12.28 8.28
CA GLY A 176 6.62 11.80 7.42
C GLY A 176 7.38 10.60 7.97
N SER A 177 7.11 10.15 9.21
CA SER A 177 7.81 9.02 9.84
C SER A 177 7.42 7.66 9.25
N ASP A 178 6.18 7.53 8.78
CA ASP A 178 5.68 6.29 8.17
C ASP A 178 6.45 5.98 6.87
N LYS A 179 7.04 4.79 6.82
CA LYS A 179 7.82 4.35 5.66
C LYS A 179 6.91 3.77 4.56
N LEU A 180 7.35 3.93 3.32
CA LEU A 180 6.73 3.20 2.22
C LEU A 180 7.01 1.70 2.36
N ARG A 181 5.96 0.90 2.11
CA ARG A 181 6.06 -0.56 2.14
C ARG A 181 7.13 -1.04 1.17
N SER A 182 8.05 -1.88 1.64
CA SER A 182 8.97 -2.64 0.79
C SER A 182 8.25 -3.81 0.12
N PHE A 183 8.86 -4.35 -0.94
CA PHE A 183 8.40 -5.61 -1.53
C PHE A 183 8.75 -6.77 -0.61
#